data_707bcbcfd44203e4902d37b7b16ee078
#
_entry.id   707bcbcfd44203e4902d37b7b16ee078
#
_cell.length_a   1.000
_cell.length_b   1.000
_cell.length_c   1.000
_cell.angle_alpha   90.00
_cell.angle_beta   90.00
_cell.angle_gamma   90.00
#
_symmetry.space_group_name_H-M   'P 1'
#
loop_
_entity.id
_entity.type
_entity.pdbx_description
1 polymer ?
#
loop_
_entity_poly.entity_id
_entity_poly.type
_entity_poly.pdbx_seq_one_letter_code
_entity_poly.pdbx_strand_id
1 'polypeptide(L)'
;NSDPQMISIFLIFLRRLYQVDEKRLRVYLYTYNSLPTQDLINYWSKITQIPPTQFTKPYIRTKSNLIHDKMQYGLIHIRYADLRLFNLIMSEIKQFVTSYTSSPVGTREMHPDTK
;
A
#
# COMPACT_ATOMS: atom_id res chain seq x y z
N ASN A 1 1.16 2.81 5.62
CA ASN A 1 0.82 4.19 5.30
C ASN A 1 -0.26 4.70 6.23
N SER A 2 -0.16 5.95 6.63
CA SER A 2 -1.13 6.56 7.54
C SER A 2 -1.93 7.66 6.86
N ASP A 3 -1.73 7.88 5.57
CA ASP A 3 -2.41 8.92 4.82
C ASP A 3 -3.64 8.36 4.14
N PRO A 4 -4.85 8.64 4.65
CA PRO A 4 -6.06 8.06 4.08
C PRO A 4 -6.31 8.47 2.64
N GLN A 5 -5.91 9.67 2.26
CA GLN A 5 -6.13 10.13 0.91
C GLN A 5 -5.27 9.36 -0.08
N MET A 6 -4.01 9.14 0.26
CA MET A 6 -3.12 8.37 -0.60
C MET A 6 -3.58 6.93 -0.75
N ILE A 7 -4.01 6.34 0.34
CA ILE A 7 -4.50 4.97 0.30
C ILE A 7 -5.75 4.87 -0.56
N SER A 8 -6.64 5.83 -0.40
CA SER A 8 -7.88 5.84 -1.18
C SER A 8 -7.59 5.97 -2.68
N ILE A 9 -6.70 6.88 -3.04
CA ILE A 9 -6.32 7.08 -4.43
C ILE A 9 -5.66 5.83 -5.00
N PHE A 10 -4.76 5.23 -4.24
CA PHE A 10 -4.07 4.02 -4.67
C PHE A 10 -5.07 2.90 -4.98
N LEU A 11 -6.05 2.70 -4.10
CA LEU A 11 -7.03 1.65 -4.31
C LEU A 11 -7.94 1.93 -5.49
N ILE A 12 -8.28 3.20 -5.71
CA ILE A 12 -9.06 3.55 -6.88
C ILE A 12 -8.32 3.19 -8.16
N PHE A 13 -7.04 3.54 -8.22
CA PHE A 13 -6.22 3.18 -9.36
C PHE A 13 -6.14 1.68 -9.55
N LEU A 14 -5.86 0.98 -8.47
CA LEU A 14 -5.68 -0.47 -8.53
C LEU A 14 -6.95 -1.14 -9.04
N ARG A 15 -8.09 -0.72 -8.52
CA ARG A 15 -9.36 -1.32 -8.89
C ARG A 15 -9.77 -0.99 -10.32
N ARG A 16 -9.39 0.18 -10.82
CA ARG A 16 -9.74 0.59 -12.18
C ARG A 16 -8.84 -0.01 -13.22
N LEU A 17 -7.56 -0.12 -12.91
CA LEU A 17 -6.59 -0.58 -13.90
C LEU A 17 -6.47 -2.09 -13.96
N TYR A 18 -6.81 -2.77 -12.89
CA TYR A 18 -6.66 -4.21 -12.81
C TYR A 18 -7.92 -4.85 -12.28
N GLN A 19 -8.12 -6.11 -12.66
CA GLN A 19 -9.27 -6.86 -12.16
C GLN A 19 -8.91 -7.43 -10.79
N VAL A 20 -9.22 -6.68 -9.77
CA VAL A 20 -8.91 -7.05 -8.40
C VAL A 20 -10.00 -7.94 -7.85
N ASP A 21 -9.58 -9.07 -7.29
CA ASP A 21 -10.51 -9.93 -6.55
C ASP A 21 -10.60 -9.36 -5.14
N GLU A 22 -11.69 -8.65 -4.87
CA GLU A 22 -11.86 -7.96 -3.61
C GLU A 22 -11.70 -8.88 -2.40
N LYS A 23 -12.04 -10.14 -2.54
CA LYS A 23 -11.96 -11.09 -1.44
C LYS A 23 -10.54 -11.41 -1.02
N ARG A 24 -9.58 -11.10 -1.88
CA ARG A 24 -8.18 -11.40 -1.58
C ARG A 24 -7.46 -10.23 -0.90
N LEU A 25 -8.10 -9.09 -0.84
CA LEU A 25 -7.50 -7.94 -0.17
C LEU A 25 -7.45 -8.17 1.33
N ARG A 26 -6.33 -7.78 1.93
CA ARG A 26 -6.15 -7.86 3.38
C ARG A 26 -5.56 -6.57 3.88
N VAL A 27 -6.02 -6.14 5.04
CA VAL A 27 -5.52 -4.93 5.67
C VAL A 27 -4.84 -5.29 6.97
N TYR A 28 -3.63 -4.78 7.14
CA TYR A 28 -2.84 -4.98 8.36
C TYR A 28 -2.80 -3.65 9.09
N LEU A 29 -3.38 -3.61 10.27
CA LEU A 29 -3.42 -2.40 11.07
C LEU A 29 -2.35 -2.44 12.14
N TYR A 30 -1.56 -1.36 12.23
CA TYR A 30 -0.55 -1.20 13.26
C TYR A 30 -0.97 -0.01 14.11
N THR A 31 -1.13 -0.23 15.40
CA THR A 31 -1.63 0.81 16.27
C THR A 31 -1.02 0.67 17.66
N TYR A 32 -1.51 1.47 18.58
CA TYR A 32 -1.03 1.49 19.97
C TYR A 32 -2.17 1.16 20.90
N ASN A 33 -1.83 0.63 22.08
CA ASN A 33 -2.84 0.21 23.04
C ASN A 33 -3.66 1.37 23.60
N SER A 34 -3.19 2.59 23.43
CA SER A 34 -3.94 3.75 23.88
C SER A 34 -5.02 4.21 22.91
N LEU A 35 -5.07 3.60 21.73
CA LEU A 35 -6.06 3.98 20.72
C LEU A 35 -7.17 2.94 20.64
N PRO A 36 -8.40 3.38 20.31
CA PRO A 36 -9.54 2.46 20.25
C PRO A 36 -9.48 1.61 18.97
N THR A 37 -8.93 0.42 19.11
CA THR A 37 -8.61 -0.44 17.96
C THR A 37 -9.81 -0.70 17.06
N GLN A 38 -10.96 -1.02 17.64
CA GLN A 38 -12.13 -1.32 16.81
C GLN A 38 -12.60 -0.10 16.02
N ASP A 39 -12.51 1.07 16.61
CA ASP A 39 -12.87 2.29 15.91
C ASP A 39 -11.93 2.55 14.75
N LEU A 40 -10.65 2.22 14.92
CA LEU A 40 -9.68 2.38 13.85
C LEU A 40 -9.95 1.42 12.71
N ILE A 41 -10.34 0.20 13.02
CA ILE A 41 -10.70 -0.77 12.00
C ILE A 41 -11.90 -0.24 11.21
N ASN A 42 -12.90 0.27 11.91
CA ASN A 42 -14.08 0.82 11.23
C ASN A 42 -13.73 2.01 10.36
N TYR A 43 -12.86 2.86 10.87
CA TYR A 43 -12.41 4.04 10.13
C TYR A 43 -11.73 3.63 8.82
N TRP A 44 -10.76 2.72 8.91
CA TRP A 44 -10.02 2.31 7.72
C TRP A 44 -10.84 1.45 6.79
N SER A 45 -11.79 0.67 7.33
CA SER A 45 -12.70 -0.09 6.50
C SER A 45 -13.53 0.82 5.61
N LYS A 46 -13.96 1.94 6.17
CA LYS A 46 -14.75 2.90 5.41
C LYS A 46 -13.92 3.56 4.32
N ILE A 47 -12.70 3.93 4.65
CA ILE A 47 -11.81 4.59 3.69
C ILE A 47 -11.41 3.65 2.56
N THR A 48 -11.07 2.41 2.90
CA THR A 48 -10.57 1.47 1.90
C THR A 48 -11.68 0.75 1.15
N GLN A 49 -12.88 0.76 1.68
CA GLN A 49 -13.98 -0.04 1.16
C GLN A 49 -13.67 -1.53 1.22
N ILE A 50 -12.87 -1.92 2.21
CA ILE A 50 -12.56 -3.32 2.49
C ILE A 50 -13.25 -3.67 3.79
N PRO A 51 -14.05 -4.74 3.83
CA PRO A 51 -14.81 -5.06 5.03
C PRO A 51 -13.91 -5.42 6.21
N PRO A 52 -14.37 -5.15 7.43
CA PRO A 52 -13.56 -5.44 8.62
C PRO A 52 -13.13 -6.90 8.73
N THR A 53 -13.90 -7.80 8.15
CA THR A 53 -13.56 -9.23 8.19
C THR A 53 -12.26 -9.54 7.43
N GLN A 54 -11.83 -8.64 6.59
CA GLN A 54 -10.58 -8.83 5.83
C GLN A 54 -9.41 -8.07 6.47
N PHE A 55 -9.62 -7.52 7.64
CA PHE A 55 -8.54 -6.97 8.46
C PHE A 55 -7.97 -8.13 9.27
N THR A 56 -6.65 -8.27 9.23
CA THR A 56 -6.00 -9.29 10.04
C THR A 56 -5.95 -8.84 11.49
N LYS A 57 -5.46 -9.72 12.36
CA LYS A 57 -5.30 -9.35 13.75
C LYS A 57 -4.39 -8.13 13.87
N PRO A 58 -4.84 -7.07 14.54
CA PRO A 58 -4.04 -5.85 14.62
C PRO A 58 -2.73 -6.06 15.37
N TYR A 59 -1.72 -5.31 14.96
CA TYR A 59 -0.45 -5.26 15.67
C TYR A 59 -0.52 -4.09 16.64
N ILE A 60 -0.63 -4.41 17.93
CA ILE A 60 -0.82 -3.38 18.96
C ILE A 60 0.45 -3.25 19.77
N ARG A 61 0.98 -2.04 19.81
CA ARG A 61 2.20 -1.76 20.55
C ARG A 61 1.92 -0.87 21.73
N THR A 62 2.83 -0.88 22.69
CA THR A 62 2.74 0.00 23.81
C THR A 62 3.11 1.42 23.40
N LYS A 63 2.31 2.37 23.83
CA LYS A 63 2.57 3.76 23.51
C LYS A 63 3.89 4.22 24.12
N SER A 64 4.70 4.90 23.33
CA SER A 64 5.94 5.50 23.82
C SER A 64 5.79 7.01 23.81
N ASN A 65 6.78 7.68 24.41
CA ASN A 65 6.76 9.14 24.44
C ASN A 65 7.05 9.75 23.08
N LEU A 66 7.45 8.93 22.14
CA LEU A 66 7.81 9.41 20.80
C LEU A 66 6.66 9.35 19.81
N ILE A 67 5.47 9.05 20.28
CA ILE A 67 4.33 8.96 19.40
C ILE A 67 3.92 10.33 18.94
N HIS A 68 3.62 10.42 17.65
CA HIS A 68 3.25 11.68 17.03
C HIS A 68 1.76 11.71 16.73
N ASP A 69 1.21 12.92 16.71
CA ASP A 69 -0.20 13.11 16.44
C ASP A 69 -0.63 12.59 15.08
N LYS A 70 0.28 12.59 14.12
CA LYS A 70 -0.05 12.10 12.79
C LYS A 70 -0.31 10.61 12.76
N MET A 71 -0.05 9.91 13.85
CA MET A 71 -0.33 8.48 13.96
C MET A 71 -1.62 8.20 14.70
N GLN A 72 -2.45 9.19 14.89
CA GLN A 72 -3.65 9.01 15.73
C GLN A 72 -4.64 8.00 15.19
N TYR A 73 -4.59 7.68 13.89
CA TYR A 73 -5.45 6.66 13.31
C TYR A 73 -4.68 5.38 13.00
N GLY A 74 -3.46 5.29 13.49
CA GLY A 74 -2.63 4.13 13.23
C GLY A 74 -2.08 4.13 11.82
N LEU A 75 -1.53 3.00 11.47
CA LEU A 75 -0.86 2.80 10.18
C LEU A 75 -1.42 1.53 9.57
N ILE A 76 -1.68 1.53 8.27
CA ILE A 76 -2.13 0.31 7.63
C ILE A 76 -1.25 -0.07 6.46
N HIS A 77 -1.20 -1.37 6.21
CA HIS A 77 -0.64 -1.94 4.99
C HIS A 77 -1.73 -2.72 4.30
N ILE A 78 -1.79 -2.62 2.99
CA ILE A 78 -2.74 -3.38 2.21
C ILE A 78 -1.98 -4.44 1.45
N ARG A 79 -2.46 -5.67 1.53
CA ARG A 79 -1.85 -6.78 0.82
C ARG A 79 -2.82 -7.41 -0.15
N TYR A 80 -2.30 -7.79 -1.27
CA TYR A 80 -3.07 -8.48 -2.29
C TYR A 80 -2.24 -9.63 -2.82
N ALA A 81 -2.61 -10.84 -2.45
CA ALA A 81 -1.87 -12.03 -2.85
C ALA A 81 -2.43 -12.58 -4.16
N ASP A 82 -1.90 -12.11 -5.26
CA ASP A 82 -2.31 -12.58 -6.57
C ASP A 82 -1.09 -12.58 -7.50
N LEU A 83 -0.62 -13.77 -7.82
CA LEU A 83 0.58 -13.91 -8.63
C LEU A 83 0.37 -13.35 -10.04
N ARG A 84 -0.82 -13.49 -10.59
CA ARG A 84 -1.07 -12.98 -11.93
C ARG A 84 -0.99 -11.47 -11.97
N LEU A 85 -1.55 -10.81 -10.97
CA LEU A 85 -1.47 -9.36 -10.89
C LEU A 85 -0.03 -8.92 -10.67
N PHE A 86 0.68 -9.60 -9.80
CA PHE A 86 2.08 -9.30 -9.55
C PHE A 86 2.87 -9.39 -10.84
N ASN A 87 2.69 -10.47 -11.59
CA ASN A 87 3.42 -10.67 -12.83
C ASN A 87 3.05 -9.62 -13.88
N LEU A 88 1.79 -9.23 -13.92
CA LEU A 88 1.35 -8.21 -14.85
C LEU A 88 2.02 -6.86 -14.53
N ILE A 89 2.00 -6.48 -13.27
CA ILE A 89 2.62 -5.22 -12.86
C ILE A 89 4.11 -5.23 -13.13
N MET A 90 4.77 -6.34 -12.81
CA MET A 90 6.21 -6.44 -13.05
C MET A 90 6.52 -6.39 -14.54
N SER A 91 5.66 -6.97 -15.34
CA SER A 91 5.85 -6.92 -16.80
C SER A 91 5.74 -5.49 -17.30
N GLU A 92 4.78 -4.73 -16.80
CA GLU A 92 4.61 -3.36 -17.22
C GLU A 92 5.77 -2.48 -16.77
N ILE A 93 6.27 -2.72 -15.57
CA ILE A 93 7.43 -2.00 -15.08
C ILE A 93 8.64 -2.30 -15.95
N LYS A 94 8.80 -3.58 -16.30
CA LYS A 94 9.92 -4.00 -17.13
C LYS A 94 9.85 -3.35 -18.50
N GLN A 95 8.67 -3.27 -19.08
CA GLN A 95 8.50 -2.62 -20.37
C GLN A 95 8.83 -1.14 -20.29
N PHE A 96 8.42 -0.49 -19.23
CA PHE A 96 8.72 0.91 -19.02
C PHE A 96 10.22 1.12 -18.92
N VAL A 97 10.89 0.31 -18.12
CA VAL A 97 12.34 0.41 -17.94
C VAL A 97 13.06 0.17 -19.26
N THR A 98 12.65 -0.84 -20.00
CA THR A 98 13.26 -1.15 -21.29
C THR A 98 13.10 0.01 -22.27
N SER A 99 11.90 0.55 -22.32
CA SER A 99 11.61 1.67 -23.20
C SER A 99 12.46 2.88 -22.84
N TYR A 100 12.59 3.15 -21.54
CA TYR A 100 13.36 4.28 -21.07
C TYR A 100 14.86 4.09 -21.33
N THR A 101 15.37 2.90 -21.03
CA THR A 101 16.80 2.66 -21.14
C THR A 101 17.25 2.44 -22.58
N SER A 102 16.34 2.16 -23.50
CA SER A 102 16.70 2.04 -24.90
C SER A 102 16.83 3.40 -25.58
N SER A 103 16.42 4.45 -24.91
CA SER A 103 16.62 5.79 -25.42
C SER A 103 18.10 6.13 -25.36
N PRO A 104 18.68 6.61 -26.45
CA PRO A 104 20.12 6.92 -26.44
C PRO A 104 20.52 7.88 -25.36
N VAL A 105 19.72 8.89 -25.14
CA VAL A 105 20.05 9.88 -24.13
C VAL A 105 19.96 9.30 -22.75
N GLY A 106 18.90 8.59 -22.48
CA GLY A 106 18.73 8.02 -21.17
C GLY A 106 19.80 7.01 -20.82
N THR A 107 20.14 6.18 -21.77
CA THR A 107 21.13 5.16 -21.52
C THR A 107 22.46 5.76 -21.17
N ARG A 108 22.83 6.79 -21.90
CA ARG A 108 24.09 7.41 -21.65
C ARG A 108 24.18 8.02 -20.30
N GLU A 109 23.15 8.68 -19.90
CA GLU A 109 23.18 9.36 -18.64
C GLU A 109 23.10 8.46 -17.46
N MET A 110 22.52 7.31 -17.63
CA MET A 110 22.38 6.39 -16.53
C MET A 110 23.62 5.60 -16.25
N HIS A 111 24.49 5.55 -17.19
CA HIS A 111 25.62 4.67 -17.06
C HIS A 111 26.82 5.17 -16.35
N PRO A 112 27.11 6.42 -16.32
CA PRO A 112 28.40 6.84 -15.82
C PRO A 112 28.71 6.36 -14.44
N ASP A 113 27.68 6.20 -13.68
CA ASP A 113 27.94 5.85 -12.35
C ASP A 113 27.97 4.42 -12.10
N THR A 114 27.59 3.68 -12.96
CA THR A 114 27.49 2.30 -12.66
C THR A 114 28.82 1.62 -12.76
N LYS A 115 29.77 2.31 -12.90
CA LYS A 115 31.01 1.69 -12.93
C LYS A 115 31.79 1.90 -11.89
#